data_34433ed61c55705e984f84075c4c5a1f
#
_entry.id   34433ed61c55705e984f84075c4c5a1f
#
_cell.length_a   1.000
_cell.length_b   1.000
_cell.length_c   1.000
_cell.angle_alpha   90.00
_cell.angle_beta   90.00
_cell.angle_gamma   90.00
#
_symmetry.space_group_name_H-M   'P 1'
#
loop_
_entity.id
_entity.type
_entity.pdbx_description
1 polymer ?
#
loop_
_entity_poly.entity_id
_entity_poly.type
_entity_poly.pdbx_seq_one_letter_code
_entity_poly.pdbx_strand_id
1 'polypeptide(L)'
;MSSIGGMVNKTVMGVITAVIFVLIGVALGPTVISSVADINSTLLAGVPLSSVIILLATYLPAFYYLAIVLGGIAMVWAATRSG
;
A
#
# COMPACT_ATOMS: atom_id res chain seq x y z
N MET A 1 -27.03 22.19 -9.62
CA MET A 1 -25.75 22.60 -9.02
C MET A 1 -25.07 21.46 -8.26
N SER A 2 -25.76 20.89 -7.31
CA SER A 2 -25.17 19.83 -6.51
C SER A 2 -24.86 18.58 -7.33
N SER A 3 -25.66 18.26 -8.36
CA SER A 3 -25.43 17.07 -9.16
C SER A 3 -24.12 17.15 -9.94
N ILE A 4 -23.84 18.30 -10.55
CA ILE A 4 -22.60 18.49 -11.28
C ILE A 4 -21.41 18.52 -10.31
N GLY A 5 -21.57 19.26 -9.23
CA GLY A 5 -20.54 19.32 -8.20
C GLY A 5 -20.28 17.97 -7.57
N GLY A 6 -21.35 17.18 -7.35
CA GLY A 6 -21.22 15.85 -6.80
C GLY A 6 -20.49 14.89 -7.73
N MET A 7 -20.78 14.96 -9.04
CA MET A 7 -20.10 14.12 -10.01
C MET A 7 -18.62 14.47 -10.11
N VAL A 8 -18.30 15.75 -10.24
CA VAL A 8 -16.92 16.20 -10.30
C VAL A 8 -16.20 15.84 -9.01
N ASN A 9 -16.84 16.07 -7.86
CA ASN A 9 -16.24 15.73 -6.59
C ASN A 9 -15.97 14.24 -6.45
N LYS A 10 -16.87 13.41 -6.95
CA LYS A 10 -16.70 11.96 -6.83
C LYS A 10 -15.45 11.50 -7.56
N THR A 11 -15.26 11.95 -8.78
CA THR A 11 -14.08 11.58 -9.56
C THR A 11 -12.82 12.24 -9.00
N VAL A 12 -12.90 13.55 -8.73
CA VAL A 12 -11.76 14.30 -8.22
C VAL A 12 -11.35 13.78 -6.85
N MET A 13 -12.30 13.55 -5.97
CA MET A 13 -11.99 13.04 -4.64
C MET A 13 -11.42 11.63 -4.70
N GLY A 14 -11.88 10.81 -5.63
CA GLY A 14 -11.33 9.48 -5.82
C GLY A 14 -9.86 9.52 -6.25
N VAL A 15 -9.55 10.42 -7.18
CA VAL A 15 -8.16 10.58 -7.64
C VAL A 15 -7.29 11.15 -6.53
N ILE A 16 -7.78 12.17 -5.82
CA ILE A 16 -7.03 12.75 -4.71
C ILE A 16 -6.78 11.70 -3.63
N THR A 17 -7.79 10.92 -3.30
CA THR A 17 -7.65 9.84 -2.31
C THR A 17 -6.59 8.84 -2.75
N ALA A 18 -6.57 8.47 -4.02
CA ALA A 18 -5.58 7.55 -4.56
C ALA A 18 -4.16 8.13 -4.44
N VAL A 19 -4.01 9.40 -4.77
CA VAL A 19 -2.70 10.06 -4.67
C VAL A 19 -2.25 10.09 -3.21
N ILE A 20 -3.13 10.47 -2.30
CA ILE A 20 -2.81 10.50 -0.87
C ILE A 20 -2.46 9.11 -0.39
N PHE A 21 -3.21 8.10 -0.79
CA PHE A 21 -2.95 6.72 -0.43
C PHE A 21 -1.54 6.29 -0.85
N VAL A 22 -1.16 6.60 -2.09
CA VAL A 22 0.16 6.25 -2.60
C VAL A 22 1.24 7.02 -1.86
N LEU A 23 1.03 8.31 -1.62
CA LEU A 23 2.02 9.14 -0.91
C LEU A 23 2.23 8.64 0.51
N ILE A 24 1.16 8.33 1.23
CA ILE A 24 1.26 7.80 2.58
C ILE A 24 1.93 6.43 2.56
N GLY A 25 1.55 5.60 1.61
CA GLY A 25 2.15 4.28 1.47
C GLY A 25 3.65 4.33 1.24
N VAL A 26 4.09 5.21 0.34
CA VAL A 26 5.52 5.37 0.08
C VAL A 26 6.23 5.98 1.28
N ALA A 27 5.60 6.94 1.96
CA ALA A 27 6.18 7.56 3.14
C ALA A 27 6.37 6.56 4.28
N LEU A 28 5.47 5.59 4.42
CA LEU A 28 5.57 4.56 5.45
C LEU A 28 6.48 3.40 5.05
N GLY A 29 6.92 3.36 3.82
CA GLY A 29 7.78 2.28 3.32
C GLY A 29 9.00 2.01 4.18
N PRO A 30 9.80 3.03 4.52
CA PRO A 30 10.98 2.80 5.38
C PRO A 30 10.63 2.18 6.72
N THR A 31 9.50 2.57 7.32
CA THR A 31 9.03 1.98 8.58
C THR A 31 8.68 0.50 8.39
N VAL A 32 8.02 0.17 7.29
CA VAL A 32 7.69 -1.22 6.97
C VAL A 32 8.96 -2.04 6.80
N ILE A 33 9.93 -1.51 6.07
CA ILE A 33 11.21 -2.19 5.83
C ILE A 33 11.94 -2.42 7.15
N SER A 34 11.97 -1.42 8.03
CA SER A 34 12.59 -1.54 9.34
C SER A 34 11.90 -2.61 10.18
N SER A 35 10.57 -2.64 10.15
CA SER A 35 9.80 -3.65 10.89
C SER A 35 10.10 -5.05 10.41
N VAL A 36 10.24 -5.24 9.10
CA VAL A 36 10.60 -6.53 8.53
C VAL A 36 12.00 -6.95 8.98
N ALA A 37 12.94 -6.01 8.98
CA ALA A 37 14.30 -6.28 9.46
C ALA A 37 14.30 -6.70 10.92
N ASP A 38 13.51 -6.05 11.76
CA ASP A 38 13.39 -6.40 13.17
C ASP A 38 12.81 -7.81 13.36
N ILE A 39 11.79 -8.16 12.57
CA ILE A 39 11.23 -9.51 12.60
C ILE A 39 12.31 -10.52 12.27
N ASN A 40 13.09 -10.27 11.22
CA ASN A 40 14.14 -11.19 10.81
C ASN A 40 15.23 -11.35 11.86
N SER A 41 15.63 -10.24 12.49
CA SER A 41 16.80 -10.25 13.38
C SER A 41 16.47 -10.65 14.80
N THR A 42 15.25 -10.40 15.28
CA THR A 42 14.92 -10.61 16.69
C THR A 42 13.82 -11.63 16.92
N LEU A 43 12.77 -11.59 16.13
CA LEU A 43 11.60 -12.41 16.39
C LEU A 43 11.68 -13.82 15.82
N LEU A 44 12.45 -14.00 14.74
CA LEU A 44 12.56 -15.29 14.07
C LEU A 44 13.82 -16.07 14.43
N ALA A 45 14.70 -15.48 15.23
CA ALA A 45 15.93 -16.16 15.64
C ALA A 45 15.57 -17.42 16.45
N GLY A 46 16.05 -18.58 15.98
CA GLY A 46 15.82 -19.83 16.66
C GLY A 46 14.46 -20.47 16.44
N VAL A 47 13.60 -19.84 15.67
CA VAL A 47 12.27 -20.41 15.36
C VAL A 47 12.44 -21.50 14.29
N PRO A 48 11.79 -22.67 14.46
CA PRO A 48 11.79 -23.68 13.40
C PRO A 48 11.26 -23.12 12.08
N LEU A 49 11.90 -23.51 10.99
CA LEU A 49 11.56 -23.01 9.66
C LEU A 49 11.81 -21.52 9.50
N SER A 50 12.65 -20.95 10.36
CA SER A 50 12.96 -19.53 10.30
C SER A 50 13.53 -19.11 8.94
N SER A 51 14.32 -20.00 8.30
CA SER A 51 14.87 -19.68 6.99
C SER A 51 13.80 -19.46 5.93
N VAL A 52 12.73 -20.24 5.97
CA VAL A 52 11.60 -20.08 5.05
C VAL A 52 10.84 -18.80 5.36
N ILE A 53 10.59 -18.53 6.64
CA ILE A 53 9.88 -17.33 7.08
C ILE A 53 10.70 -16.09 6.72
N ILE A 54 12.01 -16.12 6.92
CA ILE A 54 12.88 -15.02 6.56
C ILE A 54 12.85 -14.78 5.05
N LEU A 55 12.87 -15.85 4.26
CA LEU A 55 12.78 -15.72 2.81
C LEU A 55 11.47 -15.02 2.41
N LEU A 56 10.35 -15.43 2.98
CA LEU A 56 9.05 -14.81 2.71
C LEU A 56 9.05 -13.35 3.16
N ALA A 57 9.60 -13.08 4.36
CA ALA A 57 9.68 -11.73 4.89
C ALA A 57 10.56 -10.83 4.05
N THR A 58 11.59 -11.39 3.40
CA THR A 58 12.48 -10.62 2.53
C THR A 58 11.71 -10.00 1.36
N TYR A 59 10.65 -10.65 0.90
CA TYR A 59 9.84 -10.13 -0.21
C TYR A 59 8.69 -9.22 0.25
N LEU A 60 8.47 -9.07 1.56
CA LEU A 60 7.39 -8.22 2.06
C LEU A 60 7.49 -6.77 1.58
N PRO A 61 8.68 -6.12 1.59
CA PRO A 61 8.77 -4.76 1.07
C PRO A 61 8.33 -4.65 -0.39
N ALA A 62 8.71 -5.61 -1.22
CA ALA A 62 8.30 -5.63 -2.63
C ALA A 62 6.80 -5.78 -2.75
N PHE A 63 6.19 -6.69 -1.99
CA PHE A 63 4.75 -6.88 -1.99
C PHE A 63 4.03 -5.66 -1.45
N TYR A 64 4.60 -5.00 -0.43
CA TYR A 64 4.03 -3.79 0.13
C TYR A 64 3.94 -2.70 -0.93
N TYR A 65 5.04 -2.39 -1.61
CA TYR A 65 5.04 -1.37 -2.65
C TYR A 65 4.16 -1.75 -3.83
N LEU A 66 4.17 -3.01 -4.20
CA LEU A 66 3.29 -3.50 -5.25
C LEU A 66 1.83 -3.30 -4.88
N ALA A 67 1.45 -3.60 -3.64
CA ALA A 67 0.09 -3.40 -3.14
C ALA A 67 -0.29 -1.92 -3.16
N ILE A 68 0.62 -1.03 -2.79
CA ILE A 68 0.37 0.42 -2.82
C ILE A 68 0.10 0.87 -4.26
N VAL A 69 0.91 0.44 -5.20
CA VAL A 69 0.74 0.82 -6.61
C VAL A 69 -0.57 0.27 -7.16
N LEU A 70 -0.83 -1.01 -6.93
CA LEU A 70 -2.05 -1.65 -7.41
C LEU A 70 -3.29 -1.06 -6.74
N GLY A 71 -3.20 -0.76 -5.45
CA GLY A 71 -4.29 -0.13 -4.73
C GLY A 71 -4.59 1.26 -5.27
N GLY A 72 -3.56 2.05 -5.54
CA GLY A 72 -3.70 3.37 -6.13
C GLY A 72 -4.36 3.30 -7.50
N ILE A 73 -3.91 2.38 -8.33
CA ILE A 73 -4.48 2.18 -9.66
C ILE A 73 -5.96 1.77 -9.54
N ALA A 74 -6.27 0.86 -8.63
CA ALA A 74 -7.63 0.40 -8.43
C ALA A 74 -8.54 1.54 -7.97
N MET A 75 -8.04 2.42 -7.09
CA MET A 75 -8.81 3.57 -6.63
C MET A 75 -9.11 4.53 -7.76
N VAL A 76 -8.13 4.85 -8.59
CA VAL A 76 -8.32 5.73 -9.74
C VAL A 76 -9.30 5.11 -10.71
N TRP A 77 -9.14 3.84 -11.00
CA TRP A 77 -10.02 3.13 -11.92
C TRP A 77 -11.46 3.15 -11.41
N ALA A 78 -11.66 2.87 -10.13
CA ALA A 78 -12.98 2.88 -9.53
C ALA A 78 -13.61 4.28 -9.58
N ALA A 79 -12.82 5.32 -9.30
CA ALA A 79 -13.29 6.69 -9.31
C ALA A 79 -13.71 7.13 -10.71
N THR A 80 -12.92 6.80 -11.72
CA THR A 80 -13.24 7.18 -13.10
C THR A 80 -14.39 6.37 -13.67
N ARG A 81 -14.48 5.12 -13.26
CA ARG A 81 -15.52 4.23 -13.77
C ARG A 81 -16.90 4.56 -13.19
N SER A 82 -16.94 4.92 -11.91
CA SER A 82 -18.22 5.19 -11.24
C SER A 82 -18.78 6.59 -11.56
N GLY A 83 -17.94 7.45 -12.10
CA GLY A 83 -18.36 8.78 -12.51
C GLY A 83 -19.05 8.74 -13.84
#